data_a705645dd32b5710259ca9e44d378e7f
#
_entry.id   a705645dd32b5710259ca9e44d378e7f
#
_cell.length_a   1.000
_cell.length_b   1.000
_cell.length_c   1.000
_cell.angle_alpha   90.00
_cell.angle_beta   90.00
_cell.angle_gamma   90.00
#
_symmetry.space_group_name_H-M   'P 1'
#
loop_
_entity.id
_entity.type
_entity.pdbx_description
1 polymer ?
#
loop_
_entity_poly.entity_id
_entity_poly.type
_entity_poly.pdbx_seq_one_letter_code
_entity_poly.pdbx_strand_id
1 'polypeptide(L)'
;MMMLEFMTLKKKGSDAIECCKHIFYGGLVSKRNVVNTMLSVFVMTGVAIVLWVMVGYSLSFEGDIHGIVGTLHNFFMNGVKLGALTATKIPTGIYSIFEMMFAIITPALFVGAVVGRIKFNFLLVFLILWSILIYYPMVHLVWSAHGLLAGLGTLDFAGGTVVQRAQAS
;
A
#
# COMPACT_ATOMS: atom_id res chain seq x y z
N MET A 1 -6.76 -11.45 22.21
CA MET A 1 -5.53 -12.16 22.56
C MET A 1 -4.57 -12.23 21.38
N MET A 2 -4.94 -12.76 20.23
CA MET A 2 -4.11 -12.82 19.00
C MET A 2 -3.69 -11.43 18.42
N MET A 3 -4.49 -10.39 18.63
CA MET A 3 -4.21 -9.02 18.16
C MET A 3 -3.15 -8.29 19.02
N LEU A 4 -3.06 -8.64 20.31
CA LEU A 4 -2.04 -8.08 21.23
C LEU A 4 -0.67 -8.72 20.98
N GLU A 5 -0.60 -10.00 20.68
CA GLU A 5 0.65 -10.67 20.25
C GLU A 5 1.14 -10.12 18.92
N PHE A 6 0.22 -9.81 17.99
CA PHE A 6 0.57 -9.18 16.72
C PHE A 6 1.16 -7.77 16.92
N MET A 7 0.67 -7.00 17.91
CA MET A 7 1.21 -5.66 18.24
C MET A 7 2.56 -5.71 18.94
N THR A 8 2.81 -6.69 19.80
CA THR A 8 4.11 -6.85 20.49
C THR A 8 5.19 -7.39 19.55
N LEU A 9 4.86 -8.25 18.62
CA LEU A 9 5.73 -8.66 17.52
C LEU A 9 6.04 -7.50 16.58
N LYS A 10 5.12 -6.55 16.40
CA LYS A 10 5.26 -5.40 15.52
C LYS A 10 6.34 -4.41 15.98
N LYS A 11 6.53 -4.23 17.29
CA LYS A 11 7.52 -3.27 17.84
C LYS A 11 8.98 -3.75 17.72
N LYS A 12 9.20 -5.05 17.60
CA LYS A 12 10.54 -5.67 17.44
C LYS A 12 10.78 -6.21 16.04
N GLY A 13 9.71 -6.33 15.24
CA GLY A 13 9.71 -6.97 13.92
C GLY A 13 9.60 -6.01 12.73
N SER A 14 9.30 -4.71 12.94
CA SER A 14 9.13 -3.77 11.83
C SER A 14 10.38 -3.68 10.98
N ASP A 15 11.54 -3.47 11.62
CA ASP A 15 12.83 -3.38 10.93
C ASP A 15 13.28 -4.74 10.39
N ALA A 16 12.97 -5.82 11.11
CA ALA A 16 13.29 -7.18 10.68
C ALA A 16 12.45 -7.65 9.49
N ILE A 17 11.16 -7.28 9.44
CA ILE A 17 10.28 -7.65 8.33
C ILE A 17 10.62 -6.88 7.06
N GLU A 18 10.96 -5.61 7.14
CA GLU A 18 11.45 -4.85 5.99
C GLU A 18 12.79 -5.38 5.51
N CYS A 19 13.73 -5.63 6.41
CA CYS A 19 15.00 -6.27 6.07
C CYS A 19 14.80 -7.65 5.44
N CYS A 20 13.89 -8.47 5.97
CA CYS A 20 13.56 -9.78 5.41
C CYS A 20 12.98 -9.71 3.98
N LYS A 21 12.16 -8.71 3.67
CA LYS A 21 11.66 -8.52 2.29
C LYS A 21 12.80 -8.24 1.32
N HIS A 22 13.69 -7.33 1.66
CA HIS A 22 14.83 -7.01 0.81
C HIS A 22 15.75 -8.22 0.61
N ILE A 23 16.01 -8.98 1.68
CA ILE A 23 16.83 -10.21 1.65
C ILE A 23 16.11 -11.31 0.86
N PHE A 24 14.79 -11.47 1.05
CA PHE A 24 14.00 -12.47 0.34
C PHE A 24 14.02 -12.24 -1.17
N TYR A 25 13.74 -11.02 -1.62
CA TYR A 25 13.82 -10.69 -3.06
C TYR A 25 15.23 -10.75 -3.61
N GLY A 26 16.24 -10.40 -2.80
CA GLY A 26 17.65 -10.56 -3.15
C GLY A 26 18.06 -12.03 -3.32
N GLY A 27 17.47 -12.94 -2.51
CA GLY A 27 17.74 -14.38 -2.58
C GLY A 27 17.13 -15.09 -3.78
N LEU A 28 16.05 -14.53 -4.37
CA LEU A 28 15.40 -15.07 -5.58
C LEU A 28 16.11 -14.70 -6.89
N VAL A 29 17.08 -13.79 -6.84
CA VAL A 29 17.75 -13.26 -8.02
C VAL A 29 19.18 -13.78 -8.10
N SER A 30 19.70 -13.94 -9.32
CA SER A 30 21.10 -14.27 -9.57
C SER A 30 22.05 -13.37 -8.78
N LYS A 31 23.10 -13.95 -8.18
CA LYS A 31 24.09 -13.26 -7.32
C LYS A 31 24.63 -11.92 -7.89
N ARG A 32 24.63 -11.78 -9.20
CA ARG A 32 25.10 -10.58 -9.91
C ARG A 32 24.15 -9.37 -9.77
N ASN A 33 22.86 -9.61 -9.51
CA ASN A 33 21.83 -8.57 -9.50
C ASN A 33 21.20 -8.34 -8.12
N VAL A 34 21.65 -9.03 -7.07
CA VAL A 34 21.09 -8.94 -5.72
C VAL A 34 21.05 -7.51 -5.21
N VAL A 35 22.17 -6.80 -5.30
CA VAL A 35 22.28 -5.40 -4.81
C VAL A 35 21.34 -4.47 -5.57
N ASN A 36 21.27 -4.61 -6.89
CA ASN A 36 20.36 -3.82 -7.72
C ASN A 36 18.89 -4.07 -7.38
N THR A 37 18.55 -5.31 -7.11
CA THR A 37 17.18 -5.68 -6.72
C THR A 37 16.82 -5.11 -5.37
N MET A 38 17.68 -5.26 -4.38
CA MET A 38 17.48 -4.71 -3.04
C MET A 38 17.33 -3.19 -3.08
N LEU A 39 18.20 -2.50 -3.83
CA LEU A 39 18.12 -1.05 -4.00
C LEU A 39 16.81 -0.64 -4.71
N SER A 40 16.40 -1.38 -5.72
CA SER A 40 15.14 -1.12 -6.43
C SER A 40 13.94 -1.22 -5.50
N VAL A 41 13.84 -2.26 -4.69
CA VAL A 41 12.75 -2.43 -3.72
C VAL A 41 12.77 -1.31 -2.68
N PHE A 42 13.96 -0.93 -2.20
CA PHE A 42 14.11 0.17 -1.24
C PHE A 42 13.62 1.51 -1.82
N VAL A 43 14.03 1.86 -3.02
CA VAL A 43 13.58 3.10 -3.69
C VAL A 43 12.07 3.07 -3.94
N MET A 44 11.52 1.92 -4.38
CA MET A 44 10.07 1.77 -4.59
C MET A 44 9.28 1.93 -3.29
N THR A 45 9.79 1.41 -2.19
CA THR A 45 9.18 1.62 -0.85
C THR A 45 9.12 3.11 -0.52
N GLY A 46 10.22 3.84 -0.72
CA GLY A 46 10.24 5.29 -0.50
C GLY A 46 9.23 6.05 -1.38
N VAL A 47 9.17 5.69 -2.67
CA VAL A 47 8.21 6.29 -3.60
C VAL A 47 6.76 5.98 -3.18
N ALA A 48 6.46 4.75 -2.77
CA ALA A 48 5.12 4.37 -2.31
C ALA A 48 4.69 5.16 -1.07
N ILE A 49 5.60 5.38 -0.10
CA ILE A 49 5.33 6.19 1.09
C ILE A 49 5.01 7.63 0.70
N VAL A 50 5.84 8.23 -0.16
CA VAL A 50 5.62 9.61 -0.62
C VAL A 50 4.29 9.75 -1.36
N LEU A 51 3.99 8.83 -2.28
CA LEU A 51 2.72 8.81 -3.01
C LEU A 51 1.52 8.63 -2.10
N TRP A 52 1.63 7.78 -1.07
CA TRP A 52 0.56 7.59 -0.10
C TRP A 52 0.23 8.87 0.64
N VAL A 53 1.24 9.55 1.17
CA VAL A 53 1.05 10.81 1.92
C VAL A 53 0.55 11.92 1.01
N MET A 54 1.06 12.02 -0.23
CA MET A 54 0.67 13.08 -1.17
C MET A 54 -0.77 12.92 -1.66
N VAL A 55 -1.12 11.75 -2.14
CA VAL A 55 -2.33 11.53 -2.93
C VAL A 55 -3.10 10.29 -2.48
N GLY A 56 -2.39 9.24 -2.08
CA GLY A 56 -2.94 7.91 -1.84
C GLY A 56 -4.03 7.91 -0.77
N TYR A 57 -3.78 8.49 0.39
CA TYR A 57 -4.76 8.55 1.46
C TYR A 57 -6.04 9.28 1.03
N SER A 58 -5.88 10.43 0.36
CA SER A 58 -7.01 11.24 -0.09
C SER A 58 -7.88 10.51 -1.12
N LEU A 59 -7.27 9.88 -2.13
CA LEU A 59 -7.99 9.11 -3.14
C LEU A 59 -8.64 7.85 -2.60
N SER A 60 -8.10 7.29 -1.49
CA SER A 60 -8.58 6.02 -0.94
C SER A 60 -9.69 6.19 0.07
N PHE A 61 -9.65 7.23 0.92
CA PHE A 61 -10.52 7.33 2.09
C PHE A 61 -11.29 8.64 2.23
N GLU A 62 -10.96 9.68 1.44
CA GLU A 62 -11.59 10.98 1.57
C GLU A 62 -12.59 11.26 0.45
N GLY A 63 -13.77 11.71 0.87
CA GLY A 63 -14.85 12.00 -0.07
C GLY A 63 -15.32 10.80 -0.86
N ASP A 64 -16.14 11.06 -1.86
CA ASP A 64 -16.66 10.04 -2.76
C ASP A 64 -17.03 10.64 -4.12
N ILE A 65 -16.55 10.02 -5.18
CA ILE A 65 -16.94 10.31 -6.57
C ILE A 65 -17.56 9.04 -7.14
N HIS A 66 -18.88 8.94 -7.06
CA HIS A 66 -19.68 7.82 -7.57
C HIS A 66 -19.31 6.43 -6.97
N GLY A 67 -18.76 6.38 -5.76
CA GLY A 67 -18.36 5.13 -5.11
C GLY A 67 -17.10 4.48 -5.70
N ILE A 68 -16.41 5.15 -6.64
CA ILE A 68 -15.27 4.57 -7.38
C ILE A 68 -13.94 5.13 -6.89
N VAL A 69 -13.86 6.43 -6.65
CA VAL A 69 -12.62 7.13 -6.29
C VAL A 69 -12.92 8.20 -5.25
N GLY A 70 -12.01 8.39 -4.30
CA GLY A 70 -12.08 9.49 -3.35
C GLY A 70 -11.73 10.84 -4.01
N THR A 71 -11.91 11.91 -3.25
CA THR A 71 -11.61 13.27 -3.69
C THR A 71 -10.18 13.67 -3.30
N LEU A 72 -9.57 14.59 -4.06
CA LEU A 72 -8.24 15.16 -3.75
C LEU A 72 -8.31 16.34 -2.76
N HIS A 73 -9.38 16.43 -1.96
CA HIS A 73 -9.57 17.57 -1.06
C HIS A 73 -8.47 17.68 0.01
N ASN A 74 -7.98 16.56 0.52
CA ASN A 74 -6.99 16.51 1.59
C ASN A 74 -5.58 16.13 1.06
N PHE A 75 -5.16 16.80 -0.01
CA PHE A 75 -3.82 16.65 -0.57
C PHE A 75 -2.75 16.88 0.51
N PHE A 76 -1.73 16.01 0.58
CA PHE A 76 -0.74 15.96 1.66
C PHE A 76 -1.33 15.70 3.06
N MET A 77 -2.46 15.01 3.15
CA MET A 77 -3.18 14.78 4.41
C MET A 77 -3.54 16.09 5.15
N ASN A 78 -3.62 17.20 4.42
CA ASN A 78 -3.95 18.51 5.00
C ASN A 78 -5.43 18.50 5.43
N GLY A 79 -5.69 18.89 6.71
CA GLY A 79 -7.03 18.87 7.26
C GLY A 79 -7.47 17.55 7.90
N VAL A 80 -6.72 16.45 7.71
CA VAL A 80 -7.01 15.17 8.36
C VAL A 80 -6.71 15.25 9.85
N LYS A 81 -7.72 15.04 10.68
CA LYS A 81 -7.57 15.00 12.15
C LYS A 81 -7.01 13.63 12.55
N LEU A 82 -5.69 13.52 12.65
CA LEU A 82 -4.98 12.26 12.95
C LEU A 82 -5.43 11.57 14.25
N GLY A 83 -5.92 12.36 15.22
CA GLY A 83 -6.45 11.84 16.49
C GLY A 83 -7.94 11.50 16.46
N ALA A 84 -8.67 11.78 15.37
CA ALA A 84 -10.07 11.41 15.24
C ALA A 84 -10.22 9.89 15.20
N LEU A 85 -11.29 9.38 15.82
CA LEU A 85 -11.59 7.96 15.79
C LEU A 85 -12.33 7.62 14.50
N THR A 86 -11.84 6.61 13.80
CA THR A 86 -12.54 6.00 12.65
C THR A 86 -13.78 5.23 13.13
N ALA A 87 -14.62 4.77 12.21
CA ALA A 87 -15.79 3.92 12.53
C ALA A 87 -15.40 2.67 13.35
N THR A 88 -14.17 2.20 13.22
CA THR A 88 -13.59 1.07 13.97
C THR A 88 -12.99 1.47 15.33
N LYS A 89 -13.22 2.71 15.79
CA LYS A 89 -12.67 3.26 17.04
C LYS A 89 -11.13 3.28 17.12
N ILE A 90 -10.47 3.29 15.97
CA ILE A 90 -9.01 3.41 15.86
C ILE A 90 -8.68 4.85 15.46
N PRO A 91 -7.64 5.49 16.05
CA PRO A 91 -7.20 6.81 15.60
C PRO A 91 -6.83 6.80 14.10
N THR A 92 -7.32 7.81 13.37
CA THR A 92 -7.13 7.92 11.90
C THR A 92 -5.67 7.85 11.49
N GLY A 93 -4.76 8.43 12.29
CA GLY A 93 -3.33 8.35 12.02
C GLY A 93 -2.79 6.91 12.03
N ILE A 94 -3.20 6.10 13.00
CA ILE A 94 -2.79 4.69 13.08
C ILE A 94 -3.40 3.89 11.94
N TYR A 95 -4.67 4.14 11.62
CA TYR A 95 -5.35 3.51 10.50
C TYR A 95 -4.65 3.83 9.16
N SER A 96 -4.30 5.10 8.93
CA SER A 96 -3.58 5.53 7.73
C SER A 96 -2.21 4.85 7.59
N ILE A 97 -1.45 4.70 8.70
CA ILE A 97 -0.16 4.00 8.68
C ILE A 97 -0.37 2.50 8.37
N PHE A 98 -1.40 1.90 8.92
CA PHE A 98 -1.74 0.50 8.64
C PHE A 98 -2.04 0.28 7.16
N GLU A 99 -2.86 1.12 6.57
CA GLU A 99 -3.21 1.07 5.15
C GLU A 99 -2.00 1.39 4.23
N MET A 100 -1.13 2.30 4.67
CA MET A 100 0.13 2.59 3.98
C MET A 100 1.02 1.33 3.85
N MET A 101 1.01 0.43 4.84
CA MET A 101 1.76 -0.82 4.75
C MET A 101 1.31 -1.69 3.57
N PHE A 102 0.00 -1.76 3.30
CA PHE A 102 -0.51 -2.44 2.11
C PHE A 102 -0.11 -1.74 0.82
N ALA A 103 -0.12 -0.40 0.81
CA ALA A 103 0.35 0.38 -0.33
C ALA A 103 1.84 0.19 -0.64
N ILE A 104 2.66 -0.17 0.35
CA ILE A 104 4.08 -0.51 0.18
C ILE A 104 4.25 -1.95 -0.29
N ILE A 105 3.50 -2.89 0.29
CA ILE A 105 3.63 -4.32 -0.02
C ILE A 105 3.25 -4.60 -1.47
N THR A 106 2.20 -3.98 -1.97
CA THR A 106 1.66 -4.25 -3.30
C THR A 106 2.66 -3.98 -4.42
N PRO A 107 3.29 -2.80 -4.54
CA PRO A 107 4.35 -2.56 -5.50
C PRO A 107 5.58 -3.45 -5.31
N ALA A 108 5.95 -3.77 -4.06
CA ALA A 108 7.10 -4.62 -3.78
C ALA A 108 6.93 -6.05 -4.33
N LEU A 109 5.72 -6.61 -4.23
CA LEU A 109 5.40 -7.92 -4.83
C LEU A 109 5.51 -7.87 -6.35
N PHE A 110 5.02 -6.80 -6.97
CA PHE A 110 5.11 -6.61 -8.42
C PHE A 110 6.57 -6.49 -8.90
N VAL A 111 7.39 -5.70 -8.17
CA VAL A 111 8.83 -5.59 -8.46
C VAL A 111 9.49 -6.97 -8.42
N GLY A 112 9.17 -7.80 -7.43
CA GLY A 112 9.70 -9.15 -7.33
C GLY A 112 9.44 -10.02 -8.56
N ALA A 113 8.30 -9.85 -9.22
CA ALA A 113 7.93 -10.60 -10.42
C ALA A 113 8.68 -10.17 -11.69
N VAL A 114 9.07 -8.87 -11.79
CA VAL A 114 9.64 -8.29 -13.02
C VAL A 114 11.12 -7.94 -12.93
N VAL A 115 11.72 -8.16 -11.76
CA VAL A 115 13.14 -7.91 -11.53
C VAL A 115 14.03 -8.62 -12.56
N GLY A 116 15.00 -7.87 -13.10
CA GLY A 116 15.95 -8.36 -14.12
C GLY A 116 15.39 -8.41 -15.55
N ARG A 117 14.10 -8.10 -15.75
CA ARG A 117 13.47 -8.13 -17.09
C ARG A 117 13.18 -6.74 -17.64
N ILE A 118 12.99 -5.74 -16.77
CA ILE A 118 12.58 -4.38 -17.14
C ILE A 118 13.59 -3.37 -16.61
N LYS A 119 13.80 -2.27 -17.34
CA LYS A 119 14.64 -1.16 -16.90
C LYS A 119 14.01 -0.46 -15.69
N PHE A 120 14.80 -0.13 -14.68
CA PHE A 120 14.34 0.46 -13.44
C PHE A 120 13.50 1.74 -13.61
N ASN A 121 13.93 2.65 -14.48
CA ASN A 121 13.20 3.90 -14.71
C ASN A 121 11.79 3.67 -15.27
N PHE A 122 11.65 2.71 -16.19
CA PHE A 122 10.33 2.34 -16.73
C PHE A 122 9.45 1.73 -15.63
N LEU A 123 10.02 0.84 -14.83
CA LEU A 123 9.32 0.22 -13.71
C LEU A 123 8.81 1.27 -12.70
N LEU A 124 9.62 2.27 -12.39
CA LEU A 124 9.27 3.35 -11.46
C LEU A 124 8.08 4.16 -11.97
N VAL A 125 8.13 4.63 -13.22
CA VAL A 125 7.03 5.39 -13.84
C VAL A 125 5.76 4.55 -13.93
N PHE A 126 5.91 3.29 -14.33
CA PHE A 126 4.79 2.36 -14.40
C PHE A 126 4.11 2.19 -13.04
N LEU A 127 4.88 1.96 -11.96
CA LEU A 127 4.32 1.77 -10.62
C LEU A 127 3.63 3.02 -10.08
N ILE A 128 4.15 4.22 -10.36
CA ILE A 128 3.48 5.47 -9.99
C ILE A 128 2.11 5.57 -10.66
N LEU A 129 2.06 5.38 -11.98
CA LEU A 129 0.82 5.44 -12.74
C LEU A 129 -0.15 4.36 -12.32
N TRP A 130 0.33 3.13 -12.16
CA TRP A 130 -0.46 1.99 -11.74
C TRP A 130 -1.06 2.19 -10.33
N SER A 131 -0.27 2.72 -9.38
CA SER A 131 -0.77 3.01 -8.03
C SER A 131 -1.90 4.03 -8.06
N ILE A 132 -1.77 5.09 -8.84
CA ILE A 132 -2.77 6.16 -8.92
C ILE A 132 -4.04 5.70 -9.65
N LEU A 133 -3.89 4.97 -10.77
CA LEU A 133 -5.00 4.63 -11.66
C LEU A 133 -5.73 3.35 -11.24
N ILE A 134 -5.05 2.40 -10.63
CA ILE A 134 -5.60 1.08 -10.30
C ILE A 134 -5.66 0.87 -8.80
N TYR A 135 -4.53 1.02 -8.10
CA TYR A 135 -4.46 0.63 -6.70
C TYR A 135 -5.35 1.49 -5.79
N TYR A 136 -5.22 2.82 -5.81
CA TYR A 136 -6.00 3.70 -4.94
C TYR A 136 -7.51 3.65 -5.22
N PRO A 137 -8.00 3.62 -6.47
CA PRO A 137 -9.40 3.36 -6.75
C PRO A 137 -9.91 2.02 -6.23
N MET A 138 -9.10 0.96 -6.35
CA MET A 138 -9.46 -0.36 -5.79
C MET A 138 -9.55 -0.33 -4.26
N VAL A 139 -8.64 0.37 -3.58
CA VAL A 139 -8.72 0.59 -2.13
C VAL A 139 -10.00 1.30 -1.75
N HIS A 140 -10.37 2.37 -2.49
CA HIS A 140 -11.60 3.11 -2.26
C HIS A 140 -12.84 2.22 -2.43
N LEU A 141 -12.91 1.46 -3.52
CA LEU A 141 -14.04 0.58 -3.83
C LEU A 141 -14.28 -0.47 -2.74
N VAL A 142 -13.22 -1.03 -2.15
CA VAL A 142 -13.32 -2.21 -1.27
C VAL A 142 -13.26 -1.83 0.20
N TRP A 143 -12.40 -0.89 0.60
CA TRP A 143 -12.12 -0.60 2.01
C TRP A 143 -12.69 0.73 2.50
N SER A 144 -13.10 1.64 1.60
CA SER A 144 -13.79 2.86 2.02
C SER A 144 -15.22 2.56 2.47
N ALA A 145 -15.68 3.26 3.50
CA ALA A 145 -17.07 3.16 3.96
C ALA A 145 -18.10 3.57 2.89
N HIS A 146 -17.69 4.39 1.91
CA HIS A 146 -18.50 4.86 0.79
C HIS A 146 -18.22 4.09 -0.51
N GLY A 147 -17.33 3.09 -0.48
CA GLY A 147 -16.98 2.28 -1.63
C GLY A 147 -18.16 1.42 -2.12
N LEU A 148 -18.32 1.32 -3.42
CA LEU A 148 -19.42 0.60 -4.06
C LEU A 148 -19.42 -0.89 -3.68
N LEU A 149 -18.26 -1.54 -3.64
CA LEU A 149 -18.14 -2.94 -3.26
C LEU A 149 -18.31 -3.15 -1.75
N ALA A 150 -17.85 -2.21 -0.93
CA ALA A 150 -18.09 -2.23 0.51
C ALA A 150 -19.60 -2.16 0.81
N GLY A 151 -20.34 -1.32 0.07
CA GLY A 151 -21.81 -1.23 0.16
C GLY A 151 -22.55 -2.50 -0.24
N LEU A 152 -21.95 -3.35 -1.09
CA LEU A 152 -22.49 -4.67 -1.46
C LEU A 152 -22.17 -5.76 -0.42
N GLY A 153 -21.51 -5.42 0.69
CA GLY A 153 -21.17 -6.36 1.75
C GLY A 153 -19.94 -7.24 1.48
N THR A 154 -19.06 -6.83 0.56
CA THR A 154 -17.80 -7.55 0.35
C THR A 154 -16.87 -7.36 1.56
N LEU A 155 -16.43 -8.46 2.16
CA LEU A 155 -15.48 -8.47 3.25
C LEU A 155 -14.11 -8.88 2.70
N ASP A 156 -13.17 -7.93 2.70
CA ASP A 156 -11.77 -8.20 2.38
C ASP A 156 -10.89 -7.99 3.62
N PHE A 157 -10.53 -9.08 4.26
CA PHE A 157 -9.80 -9.06 5.53
C PHE A 157 -8.29 -8.83 5.40
N ALA A 158 -7.70 -9.27 4.30
CA ALA A 158 -6.24 -9.35 4.16
C ALA A 158 -5.72 -8.87 2.80
N GLY A 159 -6.53 -8.14 2.05
CA GLY A 159 -6.13 -7.62 0.75
C GLY A 159 -6.18 -8.65 -0.38
N GLY A 160 -6.93 -9.74 -0.21
CA GLY A 160 -7.12 -10.74 -1.28
C GLY A 160 -7.72 -10.14 -2.54
N THR A 161 -8.61 -9.16 -2.40
CA THR A 161 -9.19 -8.43 -3.52
C THR A 161 -8.30 -7.25 -3.93
N VAL A 162 -7.93 -6.39 -3.00
CA VAL A 162 -7.21 -5.15 -3.32
C VAL A 162 -5.77 -5.42 -3.73
N VAL A 163 -5.01 -6.20 -2.94
CA VAL A 163 -3.59 -6.42 -3.20
C VAL A 163 -3.39 -7.43 -4.33
N GLN A 164 -4.05 -8.59 -4.27
CA GLN A 164 -3.78 -9.66 -5.23
C GLN A 164 -4.46 -9.44 -6.59
N ARG A 165 -5.71 -8.96 -6.64
CA ARG A 165 -6.37 -8.68 -7.92
C ARG A 165 -5.82 -7.46 -8.62
N ALA A 166 -5.47 -6.39 -7.88
CA ALA A 166 -4.82 -5.24 -8.49
C ALA A 166 -3.49 -5.59 -9.17
N GLN A 167 -2.80 -6.64 -8.73
CA GLN A 167 -1.57 -7.12 -9.38
C GLN A 167 -1.84 -7.97 -10.63
N ALA A 168 -3.02 -8.57 -10.73
CA ALA A 168 -3.40 -9.42 -11.86
C ALA A 168 -4.02 -8.64 -13.03
N SER A 169 -4.36 -7.36 -12.83
CA SER A 169 -4.88 -6.44 -13.85
C SER A 169 -3.77 -5.69 -14.54
#